data_c3c6c745e9868c5eb7dc44acf5d8ba0f
#
_entry.id   c3c6c745e9868c5eb7dc44acf5d8ba0f
#
_cell.length_a   1.000
_cell.length_b   1.000
_cell.length_c   1.000
_cell.angle_alpha   90.00
_cell.angle_beta   90.00
_cell.angle_gamma   90.00
#
_symmetry.space_group_name_H-M   'P 1'
#
loop_
_entity.id
_entity.type
_entity.pdbx_description
1 polymer ?
#
loop_
_entity_poly.entity_id
_entity_poly.type
_entity_poly.pdbx_seq_one_letter_code
_entity_poly.pdbx_strand_id
1 'polypeptide(L)'
;APQLDVRLSNLSGRFNLEQEGVDAALVHGNPEEWQDYYCEKLSEDELVLVCSPDLIDHSNPVNLSDILKTYPLIEVTNERRKHDWQVWSDATGVARPKNKKPITFNMSIQAVQATTRRLGVLVTHRLFVKDDIKYGQLIELGEPVINPNQQLYFVCPPHKLKQESFHLLRSWLKQEFA
;
A
#
# COMPACT_ATOMS: atom_id res chain seq x y z
N ALA A 1 12.95 21.11 -7.62
CA ALA A 1 13.49 21.76 -8.82
C ALA A 1 12.39 22.63 -9.42
N PRO A 2 12.60 23.94 -9.59
CA PRO A 2 11.54 24.87 -10.00
C PRO A 2 11.09 24.75 -11.48
N GLN A 3 11.54 23.72 -12.19
CA GLN A 3 11.26 23.55 -13.63
C GLN A 3 10.54 22.23 -13.96
N LEU A 4 10.11 21.46 -12.96
CA LEU A 4 9.30 20.27 -13.17
C LEU A 4 7.80 20.63 -13.07
N ASP A 5 7.07 20.49 -14.19
CA ASP A 5 5.61 20.46 -14.17
C ASP A 5 5.18 19.03 -13.83
N VAL A 6 4.69 18.82 -12.61
CA VAL A 6 4.28 17.50 -12.12
C VAL A 6 2.75 17.41 -12.13
N ARG A 7 2.22 16.54 -12.95
CA ARG A 7 0.78 16.22 -13.01
C ARG A 7 0.58 14.79 -12.54
N LEU A 8 -0.24 14.61 -11.51
CA LEU A 8 -0.52 13.32 -10.92
C LEU A 8 -1.87 12.79 -11.40
N SER A 9 -1.89 11.51 -11.78
CA SER A 9 -3.11 10.78 -12.10
C SER A 9 -3.06 9.38 -11.48
N ASN A 10 -4.22 8.82 -11.17
CA ASN A 10 -4.34 7.45 -10.69
C ASN A 10 -4.81 6.56 -11.84
N LEU A 11 -4.06 5.50 -12.08
CA LEU A 11 -4.40 4.47 -13.06
C LEU A 11 -4.64 3.15 -12.32
N SER A 12 -5.54 2.34 -12.81
CA SER A 12 -5.84 1.03 -12.23
C SER A 12 -5.62 -0.09 -13.26
N GLY A 13 -5.19 -1.25 -12.79
CA GLY A 13 -4.94 -2.41 -13.64
C GLY A 13 -3.62 -2.32 -14.42
N ARG A 14 -3.55 -3.01 -15.55
CA ARG A 14 -2.45 -2.91 -16.50
C ARG A 14 -2.71 -1.76 -17.45
N PHE A 15 -1.69 -0.95 -17.70
CA PHE A 15 -1.77 0.21 -18.59
C PHE A 15 -0.48 0.35 -19.39
N ASN A 16 -0.57 1.09 -20.48
CA ASN A 16 0.56 1.50 -21.32
C ASN A 16 0.80 2.99 -21.11
N LEU A 17 2.02 3.37 -20.70
CA LEU A 17 2.36 4.76 -20.35
C LEU A 17 2.12 5.73 -21.51
N GLU A 18 2.48 5.34 -22.73
CA GLU A 18 2.35 6.19 -23.91
C GLU A 18 0.88 6.41 -24.27
N GLN A 19 0.04 5.38 -24.17
CA GLN A 19 -1.40 5.49 -24.44
C GLN A 19 -2.13 6.36 -23.42
N GLU A 20 -1.69 6.30 -22.17
CA GLU A 20 -2.25 7.12 -21.08
C GLU A 20 -1.65 8.54 -21.06
N GLY A 21 -0.65 8.82 -21.89
CA GLY A 21 0.05 10.11 -21.89
C GLY A 21 0.83 10.38 -20.60
N VAL A 22 1.33 9.33 -19.95
CA VAL A 22 2.04 9.39 -18.67
C VAL A 22 3.53 9.18 -18.93
N ASP A 23 4.37 10.05 -18.36
CA ASP A 23 5.82 10.00 -18.55
C ASP A 23 6.52 8.96 -17.66
N ALA A 24 5.98 8.72 -16.47
CA ALA A 24 6.46 7.72 -15.52
C ALA A 24 5.33 7.27 -14.60
N ALA A 25 5.49 6.12 -13.96
CA ALA A 25 4.54 5.63 -12.96
C ALA A 25 5.25 5.04 -11.74
N LEU A 26 4.57 5.12 -10.60
CA LEU A 26 4.86 4.32 -9.41
C LEU A 26 3.87 3.17 -9.38
N VAL A 27 4.36 1.94 -9.39
CA VAL A 27 3.53 0.76 -9.50
C VAL A 27 3.87 -0.26 -8.42
N HIS A 28 2.84 -0.89 -7.85
CA HIS A 28 2.98 -2.11 -7.08
C HIS A 28 2.80 -3.31 -8.01
N GLY A 29 3.68 -4.30 -7.90
CA GLY A 29 3.58 -5.51 -8.71
C GLY A 29 4.92 -6.21 -8.89
N ASN A 30 5.01 -7.00 -9.96
CA ASN A 30 6.19 -7.73 -10.39
C ASN A 30 6.91 -6.99 -11.53
N PRO A 31 8.25 -6.98 -11.56
CA PRO A 31 9.01 -6.38 -12.67
C PRO A 31 8.69 -7.02 -14.02
N GLU A 32 8.28 -8.30 -14.06
CA GLU A 32 7.89 -9.00 -15.27
C GLU A 32 6.69 -8.36 -15.99
N GLU A 33 5.84 -7.64 -15.28
CA GLU A 33 4.72 -6.91 -15.87
C GLU A 33 5.15 -5.70 -16.71
N TRP A 34 6.41 -5.24 -16.54
CA TRP A 34 6.92 -3.96 -17.05
C TRP A 34 8.19 -4.15 -17.89
N GLN A 35 8.33 -5.28 -18.59
CA GLN A 35 9.55 -5.64 -19.35
C GLN A 35 9.91 -4.66 -20.46
N ASP A 36 8.92 -3.98 -21.05
CA ASP A 36 9.14 -2.99 -22.12
C ASP A 36 9.59 -1.62 -21.58
N TYR A 37 9.63 -1.45 -20.26
CA TYR A 37 9.97 -0.20 -19.59
C TYR A 37 11.25 -0.34 -18.78
N TYR A 38 11.89 0.78 -18.52
CA TYR A 38 12.84 0.82 -17.40
C TYR A 38 12.06 0.64 -16.10
N CYS A 39 12.48 -0.34 -15.32
CA CYS A 39 11.83 -0.72 -14.07
C CYS A 39 12.86 -0.74 -12.94
N GLU A 40 12.69 0.12 -11.94
CA GLU A 40 13.59 0.24 -10.81
C GLU A 40 12.81 0.04 -9.50
N LYS A 41 13.25 -0.91 -8.68
CA LYS A 41 12.69 -1.12 -7.35
C LYS A 41 12.99 0.06 -6.45
N LEU A 42 11.96 0.62 -5.82
CA LEU A 42 12.07 1.70 -4.85
C LEU A 42 12.05 1.19 -3.42
N SER A 43 11.15 0.27 -3.09
CA SER A 43 11.04 -0.30 -1.75
C SER A 43 10.42 -1.69 -1.76
N GLU A 44 10.63 -2.42 -0.66
CA GLU A 44 9.80 -3.58 -0.34
C GLU A 44 8.36 -3.13 -0.09
N ASP A 45 7.41 -4.03 -0.31
CA ASP A 45 6.03 -3.82 0.07
C ASP A 45 5.78 -4.48 1.43
N GLU A 46 5.47 -3.67 2.43
CA GLU A 46 5.14 -4.13 3.77
C GLU A 46 3.63 -4.05 4.00
N LEU A 47 3.03 -5.13 4.49
CA LEU A 47 1.66 -5.17 4.96
C LEU A 47 1.62 -4.98 6.47
N VAL A 48 0.69 -4.15 6.94
CA VAL A 48 0.45 -3.86 8.36
C VAL A 48 -1.02 -4.03 8.69
N LEU A 49 -1.30 -4.54 9.88
CA LEU A 49 -2.63 -4.47 10.48
C LEU A 49 -2.74 -3.14 11.21
N VAL A 50 -3.75 -2.34 10.87
CA VAL A 50 -3.96 -1.01 11.45
C VAL A 50 -5.39 -0.83 11.97
N CYS A 51 -5.53 0.03 12.95
CA CYS A 51 -6.81 0.56 13.39
C CYS A 51 -6.69 1.99 13.93
N SER A 52 -7.83 2.64 14.16
CA SER A 52 -7.85 3.89 14.93
C SER A 52 -7.39 3.61 16.38
N PRO A 53 -6.54 4.47 16.98
CA PRO A 53 -6.14 4.33 18.37
C PRO A 53 -7.33 4.34 19.34
N ASP A 54 -8.43 5.00 18.98
CA ASP A 54 -9.63 5.05 19.81
C ASP A 54 -10.53 3.80 19.68
N LEU A 55 -10.18 2.86 18.80
CA LEU A 55 -10.96 1.64 18.60
C LEU A 55 -10.67 0.60 19.70
N ILE A 56 -9.44 0.53 20.16
CA ILE A 56 -8.97 -0.49 21.10
C ILE A 56 -8.36 0.13 22.36
N ASP A 57 -8.42 -0.60 23.47
CA ASP A 57 -7.69 -0.24 24.70
C ASP A 57 -6.22 -0.72 24.59
N HIS A 58 -5.29 0.25 24.61
CA HIS A 58 -3.84 0.00 24.52
C HIS A 58 -3.17 -0.26 25.86
N SER A 59 -3.90 -0.20 26.97
CA SER A 59 -3.34 -0.38 28.32
C SER A 59 -2.84 -1.79 28.59
N ASN A 60 -3.23 -2.78 27.76
CA ASN A 60 -2.84 -4.16 27.86
C ASN A 60 -2.14 -4.67 26.59
N PRO A 61 -1.30 -5.71 26.67
CA PRO A 61 -0.74 -6.36 25.49
C PRO A 61 -1.84 -6.81 24.53
N VAL A 62 -1.72 -6.40 23.28
CA VAL A 62 -2.73 -6.66 22.24
C VAL A 62 -2.59 -8.09 21.72
N ASN A 63 -3.66 -8.89 21.87
CA ASN A 63 -3.75 -10.19 21.23
C ASN A 63 -4.44 -10.04 19.87
N LEU A 64 -3.70 -10.26 18.77
CA LEU A 64 -4.21 -10.06 17.41
C LEU A 64 -5.41 -10.96 17.08
N SER A 65 -5.40 -12.22 17.55
CA SER A 65 -6.53 -13.13 17.33
C SER A 65 -7.83 -12.61 17.98
N ASP A 66 -7.74 -12.03 19.17
CA ASP A 66 -8.89 -11.47 19.87
C ASP A 66 -9.39 -10.18 19.19
N ILE A 67 -8.48 -9.36 18.69
CA ILE A 67 -8.80 -8.16 17.88
C ILE A 67 -9.63 -8.58 16.65
N LEU A 68 -9.17 -9.58 15.89
CA LEU A 68 -9.88 -10.02 14.69
C LEU A 68 -11.25 -10.63 14.99
N LYS A 69 -11.42 -11.24 16.18
CA LYS A 69 -12.73 -11.76 16.63
C LYS A 69 -13.68 -10.66 17.07
N THR A 70 -13.14 -9.62 17.71
CA THR A 70 -13.94 -8.58 18.35
C THR A 70 -14.39 -7.51 17.36
N TYR A 71 -13.48 -7.00 16.53
CA TYR A 71 -13.74 -5.84 15.67
C TYR A 71 -14.08 -6.20 14.23
N PRO A 72 -14.88 -5.40 13.52
CA PRO A 72 -15.14 -5.60 12.10
C PRO A 72 -13.84 -5.61 11.29
N LEU A 73 -13.77 -6.49 10.29
CA LEU A 73 -12.65 -6.52 9.35
C LEU A 73 -12.98 -5.64 8.14
N ILE A 74 -12.03 -4.85 7.70
CA ILE A 74 -12.13 -4.05 6.48
C ILE A 74 -11.23 -4.69 5.42
N GLU A 75 -11.75 -4.85 4.20
CA GLU A 75 -11.07 -5.52 3.10
C GLU A 75 -11.14 -4.70 1.82
N VAL A 76 -10.03 -4.64 1.09
CA VAL A 76 -9.97 -4.06 -0.26
C VAL A 76 -10.03 -5.18 -1.28
N THR A 77 -11.00 -5.09 -2.19
CA THR A 77 -11.38 -6.21 -3.08
C THR A 77 -10.88 -6.08 -4.52
N ASN A 78 -10.15 -4.99 -4.87
CA ASN A 78 -9.58 -4.90 -6.22
C ASN A 78 -8.51 -5.98 -6.45
N GLU A 79 -8.22 -6.26 -7.71
CA GLU A 79 -7.34 -7.36 -8.15
C GLU A 79 -5.95 -7.33 -7.51
N ARG A 80 -5.41 -6.14 -7.21
CA ARG A 80 -4.08 -6.01 -6.62
C ARG A 80 -4.07 -6.17 -5.10
N ARG A 81 -5.23 -6.01 -4.42
CA ARG A 81 -5.33 -5.97 -2.95
C ARG A 81 -6.11 -7.13 -2.34
N LYS A 82 -6.91 -7.86 -3.12
CA LYS A 82 -7.78 -8.92 -2.64
C LYS A 82 -7.10 -10.05 -1.85
N HIS A 83 -5.77 -10.18 -1.96
CA HIS A 83 -4.99 -11.20 -1.27
C HIS A 83 -4.22 -10.68 -0.05
N ASP A 84 -4.27 -9.39 0.25
CA ASP A 84 -3.48 -8.77 1.33
C ASP A 84 -3.73 -9.43 2.69
N TRP A 85 -4.99 -9.67 3.03
CA TRP A 85 -5.35 -10.36 4.27
C TRP A 85 -4.80 -11.80 4.34
N GLN A 86 -4.80 -12.53 3.23
CA GLN A 86 -4.28 -13.89 3.20
C GLN A 86 -2.77 -13.90 3.39
N VAL A 87 -2.05 -13.03 2.68
CA VAL A 87 -0.59 -12.88 2.81
C VAL A 87 -0.21 -12.55 4.26
N TRP A 88 -0.91 -11.60 4.87
CA TRP A 88 -0.69 -11.20 6.26
C TRP A 88 -0.99 -12.35 7.24
N SER A 89 -2.11 -13.06 7.06
CA SER A 89 -2.50 -14.19 7.91
C SER A 89 -1.50 -15.35 7.83
N ASP A 90 -1.03 -15.67 6.63
CA ASP A 90 -0.05 -16.75 6.41
C ASP A 90 1.29 -16.43 7.06
N ALA A 91 1.73 -15.19 6.98
CA ALA A 91 3.00 -14.75 7.55
C ALA A 91 2.97 -14.63 9.08
N THR A 92 1.86 -14.18 9.66
CA THR A 92 1.72 -13.98 11.11
C THR A 92 1.22 -15.23 11.84
N GLY A 93 0.63 -16.19 11.16
CA GLY A 93 -0.07 -17.34 11.75
C GLY A 93 -1.42 -16.98 12.39
N VAL A 94 -1.90 -15.73 12.23
CA VAL A 94 -3.16 -15.27 12.81
C VAL A 94 -4.28 -15.47 11.80
N ALA A 95 -5.17 -16.42 12.09
CA ALA A 95 -6.28 -16.77 11.20
C ALA A 95 -7.43 -15.75 11.24
N ARG A 96 -7.97 -15.42 10.07
CA ARG A 96 -9.22 -14.65 9.96
C ARG A 96 -10.40 -15.48 10.47
N PRO A 97 -11.34 -14.90 11.24
CA PRO A 97 -12.57 -15.57 11.64
C PRO A 97 -13.42 -15.95 10.44
N LYS A 98 -13.73 -17.24 10.26
CA LYS A 98 -14.47 -17.75 9.09
C LYS A 98 -15.92 -17.24 8.98
N ASN A 99 -16.53 -16.92 10.12
CA ASN A 99 -17.95 -16.55 10.19
C ASN A 99 -18.19 -15.03 10.16
N LYS A 100 -17.16 -14.24 9.85
CA LYS A 100 -17.23 -12.78 9.88
C LYS A 100 -17.16 -12.22 8.47
N LYS A 101 -18.24 -11.57 8.02
CA LYS A 101 -18.26 -10.85 6.75
C LYS A 101 -17.47 -9.54 6.91
N PRO A 102 -16.49 -9.27 6.06
CA PRO A 102 -15.77 -8.00 6.09
C PRO A 102 -16.62 -6.85 5.52
N ILE A 103 -16.29 -5.64 5.91
CA ILE A 103 -16.72 -4.42 5.23
C ILE A 103 -15.78 -4.24 4.03
N THR A 104 -16.31 -4.22 2.82
CA THR A 104 -15.53 -4.24 1.59
C THR A 104 -15.49 -2.89 0.89
N PHE A 105 -14.32 -2.53 0.38
CA PHE A 105 -14.10 -1.36 -0.46
C PHE A 105 -13.30 -1.77 -1.71
N ASN A 106 -13.56 -1.10 -2.82
CA ASN A 106 -12.77 -1.33 -4.04
C ASN A 106 -11.45 -0.49 -4.06
N MET A 107 -11.42 0.61 -3.32
CA MET A 107 -10.26 1.52 -3.27
C MET A 107 -9.63 1.55 -1.88
N SER A 108 -8.29 1.42 -1.82
CA SER A 108 -7.52 1.45 -0.56
C SER A 108 -7.73 2.73 0.23
N ILE A 109 -7.81 3.88 -0.42
CA ILE A 109 -8.03 5.17 0.24
C ILE A 109 -9.35 5.21 1.02
N GLN A 110 -10.41 4.63 0.48
CA GLN A 110 -11.71 4.56 1.16
C GLN A 110 -11.65 3.62 2.37
N ALA A 111 -10.96 2.49 2.24
CA ALA A 111 -10.74 1.55 3.34
C ALA A 111 -9.92 2.20 4.48
N VAL A 112 -8.87 2.94 4.15
CA VAL A 112 -8.06 3.69 5.14
C VAL A 112 -8.93 4.73 5.84
N GLN A 113 -9.73 5.51 5.11
CA GLN A 113 -10.65 6.49 5.71
C GLN A 113 -11.70 5.84 6.63
N ALA A 114 -12.24 4.68 6.25
CA ALA A 114 -13.15 3.92 7.09
C ALA A 114 -12.48 3.48 8.39
N THR A 115 -11.21 3.06 8.31
CA THR A 115 -10.41 2.63 9.45
C THR A 115 -10.12 3.78 10.41
N THR A 116 -9.74 4.95 9.91
CA THR A 116 -9.53 6.15 10.75
C THR A 116 -10.82 6.59 11.47
N ARG A 117 -11.98 6.29 10.87
CA ARG A 117 -13.30 6.55 11.46
C ARG A 117 -13.83 5.44 12.37
N ARG A 118 -12.96 4.53 12.82
CA ARG A 118 -13.26 3.46 13.78
C ARG A 118 -14.23 2.38 13.27
N LEU A 119 -14.37 2.21 11.94
CA LEU A 119 -15.28 1.20 11.40
C LEU A 119 -14.75 -0.23 11.56
N GLY A 120 -13.46 -0.40 11.82
CA GLY A 120 -12.87 -1.71 12.00
C GLY A 120 -11.35 -1.70 11.87
N VAL A 121 -10.77 -2.88 11.65
CA VAL A 121 -9.35 -3.12 11.46
C VAL A 121 -9.07 -3.48 10.00
N LEU A 122 -7.92 -3.05 9.49
CA LEU A 122 -7.55 -3.16 8.08
C LEU A 122 -6.12 -3.70 7.94
N VAL A 123 -5.92 -4.69 7.08
CA VAL A 123 -4.60 -5.01 6.55
C VAL A 123 -4.38 -4.20 5.29
N THR A 124 -3.31 -3.42 5.26
CA THR A 124 -2.99 -2.54 4.14
C THR A 124 -1.48 -2.35 3.99
N HIS A 125 -1.07 -1.68 2.91
CA HIS A 125 0.32 -1.33 2.68
C HIS A 125 0.75 -0.23 3.65
N ARG A 126 1.86 -0.45 4.34
CA ARG A 126 2.43 0.49 5.30
C ARG A 126 2.66 1.87 4.69
N LEU A 127 3.08 1.87 3.43
CA LEU A 127 3.30 3.10 2.66
C LEU A 127 2.05 3.99 2.58
N PHE A 128 0.85 3.38 2.45
CA PHE A 128 -0.41 4.12 2.32
C PHE A 128 -0.88 4.78 3.62
N VAL A 129 -0.41 4.29 4.75
CA VAL A 129 -0.82 4.75 6.09
C VAL A 129 0.33 5.37 6.89
N LYS A 130 1.49 5.56 6.28
CA LYS A 130 2.70 6.11 6.91
C LYS A 130 2.42 7.43 7.64
N ASP A 131 1.72 8.35 6.98
CA ASP A 131 1.40 9.64 7.56
C ASP A 131 0.29 9.55 8.61
N ASP A 132 -0.73 8.72 8.39
CA ASP A 132 -1.80 8.51 9.39
C ASP A 132 -1.23 7.95 10.70
N ILE A 133 -0.24 7.04 10.61
CA ILE A 133 0.47 6.49 11.78
C ILE A 133 1.33 7.58 12.43
N LYS A 134 2.10 8.32 11.62
CA LYS A 134 2.98 9.39 12.11
C LYS A 134 2.21 10.47 12.88
N TYR A 135 1.02 10.82 12.40
CA TYR A 135 0.17 11.83 13.02
C TYR A 135 -0.83 11.25 14.06
N GLY A 136 -0.74 9.97 14.38
CA GLY A 136 -1.54 9.32 15.41
C GLY A 136 -3.01 9.09 15.06
N GLN A 137 -3.37 9.14 13.77
CA GLN A 137 -4.72 8.81 13.29
C GLN A 137 -4.95 7.30 13.20
N LEU A 138 -3.88 6.55 12.94
CA LEU A 138 -3.84 5.10 12.96
C LEU A 138 -2.69 4.59 13.82
N ILE A 139 -2.82 3.35 14.28
CA ILE A 139 -1.74 2.62 14.93
C ILE A 139 -1.54 1.27 14.26
N GLU A 140 -0.31 0.81 14.25
CA GLU A 140 0.04 -0.55 13.82
C GLU A 140 -0.22 -1.55 14.96
N LEU A 141 -0.76 -2.70 14.61
CA LEU A 141 -0.98 -3.83 15.52
C LEU A 141 -0.10 -5.01 15.08
N GLY A 142 0.85 -5.38 15.91
CA GLY A 142 1.85 -6.40 15.58
C GLY A 142 2.96 -5.88 14.67
N GLU A 143 3.76 -6.81 14.14
CA GLU A 143 4.90 -6.50 13.29
C GLU A 143 4.48 -6.40 11.81
N PRO A 144 5.14 -5.53 11.02
CA PRO A 144 4.96 -5.50 9.57
C PRO A 144 5.36 -6.82 8.92
N VAL A 145 4.68 -7.16 7.83
CA VAL A 145 4.92 -8.37 7.05
C VAL A 145 5.35 -7.98 5.64
N ILE A 146 6.46 -8.50 5.15
CA ILE A 146 6.88 -8.30 3.77
C ILE A 146 5.92 -9.06 2.84
N ASN A 147 5.39 -8.35 1.84
CA ASN A 147 4.60 -8.96 0.78
C ASN A 147 5.54 -9.52 -0.30
N PRO A 148 5.68 -10.85 -0.41
CA PRO A 148 6.63 -11.44 -1.36
C PRO A 148 6.18 -11.30 -2.82
N ASN A 149 4.91 -10.99 -3.05
CA ASN A 149 4.31 -11.01 -4.39
C ASN A 149 4.29 -9.64 -5.07
N GLN A 150 4.52 -8.57 -4.33
CA GLN A 150 4.44 -7.21 -4.85
C GLN A 150 5.48 -6.33 -4.18
N GLN A 151 6.09 -5.45 -4.99
CA GLN A 151 7.03 -4.44 -4.51
C GLN A 151 6.72 -3.13 -5.20
N LEU A 152 7.24 -2.03 -4.69
CA LEU A 152 7.06 -0.72 -5.31
C LEU A 152 8.17 -0.47 -6.33
N TYR A 153 7.78 -0.16 -7.56
CA TYR A 153 8.68 0.16 -8.66
C TYR A 153 8.41 1.54 -9.23
N PHE A 154 9.48 2.19 -9.66
CA PHE A 154 9.44 3.28 -10.61
C PHE A 154 9.58 2.71 -12.02
N VAL A 155 8.67 3.06 -12.92
CA VAL A 155 8.71 2.64 -14.32
C VAL A 155 8.58 3.83 -15.25
N CYS A 156 9.36 3.83 -16.33
CA CYS A 156 9.28 4.83 -17.39
C CYS A 156 9.80 4.26 -18.72
N PRO A 157 9.46 4.88 -19.87
CA PRO A 157 10.08 4.54 -21.14
C PRO A 157 11.60 4.73 -21.07
N PRO A 158 12.44 3.79 -21.58
CA PRO A 158 13.90 3.87 -21.44
C PRO A 158 14.54 5.15 -21.98
N HIS A 159 13.97 5.72 -23.05
CA HIS A 159 14.49 6.96 -23.65
C HIS A 159 14.34 8.19 -22.74
N LYS A 160 13.39 8.18 -21.80
CA LYS A 160 13.17 9.28 -20.85
C LYS A 160 14.29 9.41 -19.83
N LEU A 161 15.04 8.32 -19.55
CA LEU A 161 16.15 8.35 -18.60
C LEU A 161 17.29 9.29 -18.98
N LYS A 162 17.37 9.70 -20.25
CA LYS A 162 18.38 10.66 -20.72
C LYS A 162 18.03 12.11 -20.37
N GLN A 163 16.83 12.37 -19.90
CA GLN A 163 16.37 13.73 -19.54
C GLN A 163 16.80 14.07 -18.11
N GLU A 164 17.31 15.26 -17.90
CA GLU A 164 17.75 15.75 -16.59
C GLU A 164 16.60 15.74 -15.56
N SER A 165 15.39 16.09 -16.01
CA SER A 165 14.18 16.05 -15.17
C SER A 165 13.92 14.67 -14.57
N PHE A 166 14.20 13.60 -15.33
CA PHE A 166 14.05 12.22 -14.85
C PHE A 166 15.13 11.81 -13.88
N HIS A 167 16.36 12.31 -14.03
CA HIS A 167 17.42 12.10 -13.03
C HIS A 167 17.06 12.74 -11.69
N LEU A 168 16.54 13.95 -11.72
CA LEU A 168 16.11 14.66 -10.51
C LEU A 168 14.92 13.92 -9.83
N LEU A 169 13.91 13.53 -10.61
CA LEU A 169 12.76 12.79 -10.10
C LEU A 169 13.18 11.47 -9.46
N ARG A 170 14.02 10.68 -10.13
CA ARG A 170 14.51 9.40 -9.60
C ARG A 170 15.32 9.57 -8.32
N SER A 171 16.21 10.55 -8.28
CA SER A 171 17.02 10.83 -7.09
C SER A 171 16.16 11.20 -5.90
N TRP A 172 15.15 12.02 -6.13
CA TRP A 172 14.17 12.38 -5.10
C TRP A 172 13.37 11.16 -4.62
N LEU A 173 12.81 10.37 -5.55
CA LEU A 173 12.05 9.16 -5.20
C LEU A 173 12.90 8.17 -4.38
N LYS A 174 14.16 7.97 -4.73
CA LYS A 174 15.07 7.11 -3.95
C LYS A 174 15.25 7.60 -2.51
N GLN A 175 15.30 8.90 -2.29
CA GLN A 175 15.42 9.48 -0.94
C GLN A 175 14.12 9.33 -0.13
N GLU A 176 12.96 9.47 -0.79
CA GLU A 176 11.66 9.35 -0.13
C GLU A 176 11.29 7.91 0.27
N PHE A 177 11.80 6.92 -0.49
CA PHE A 177 11.49 5.50 -0.28
C PHE A 177 12.66 4.69 0.28
N ALA A 178 13.77 5.34 0.67
CA ALA A 178 14.93 4.69 1.26
C ALA A 178 14.70 4.21 2.70
#